data_4de5e8369d8bfe6c03d36714a112f9cc
#
_entry.id   4de5e8369d8bfe6c03d36714a112f9cc
#
_cell.length_a   1.000
_cell.length_b   1.000
_cell.length_c   1.000
_cell.angle_alpha   90.00
_cell.angle_beta   90.00
_cell.angle_gamma   90.00
#
_symmetry.space_group_name_H-M   'P 1'
#
loop_
_entity.id
_entity.type
_entity.pdbx_description
1 polymer ?
#
loop_
_entity_poly.entity_id
_entity_poly.type
_entity_poly.pdbx_seq_one_letter_code
_entity_poly.pdbx_strand_id
1 'polypeptide(L)'
;MTTRLSRRLRALAAIEISLVLAVVILAGALLGFGVYIRTISNELGGTLTQLQAALTRTSLPNARAGGAFAASLLLGAGSEIVFLDANTRVTVYRMHRTDPQPTVTVHSRGDLSGDPRPGGPLARSILGLATAFGLQPLFVHVGSLYVIVRANDGVLVATVRSFLIPLLIALAIAVACGFLIAGALTRQALRPLDDVTAALERFASGDLTPHTIAADEGHELASLAAAYNGAIDQMERAFAARDRANASMRQFIADAGHELRTPLTVVQGFIAILRRGGFDSAPDRERILDTMNDQSRIMGSLIDKLILLERWESPEAALPTVPIDVGTLVADLVTPIADAHPDRHFAISTRGGILATIDPIELGYVVTNLTDNAVKYGVGEIGVRVRSEDSKAVIEVVDQGPGIPSTDATRVFDRFYRGAQRDVAGSGLGLAIVKRAVERAHGTISLHTSPSGSRFTVLLPRAAPS
;
A
#
# COMPACT_ATOMS: atom_id res chain seq x y z
N MET A 1 -19.14 -7.96 4.37
CA MET A 1 -18.44 -9.21 4.74
C MET A 1 -17.37 -8.99 5.81
N THR A 2 -16.71 -7.88 5.80
CA THR A 2 -15.67 -7.41 6.75
C THR A 2 -16.13 -7.35 8.21
N THR A 3 -17.36 -6.91 8.48
CA THR A 3 -17.90 -6.78 9.85
C THR A 3 -18.09 -8.12 10.60
N ARG A 4 -18.31 -9.22 9.88
CA ARG A 4 -18.44 -10.56 10.50
C ARG A 4 -17.08 -11.17 10.81
N LEU A 5 -16.09 -10.99 9.93
CA LEU A 5 -14.72 -11.49 10.13
C LEU A 5 -14.04 -10.74 11.27
N SER A 6 -14.13 -9.40 11.29
CA SER A 6 -13.55 -8.58 12.35
C SER A 6 -14.16 -8.87 13.72
N ARG A 7 -15.47 -9.20 13.80
CA ARG A 7 -16.10 -9.65 15.04
C ARG A 7 -15.57 -11.00 15.52
N ARG A 8 -15.36 -11.95 14.61
CA ARG A 8 -14.83 -13.28 14.97
C ARG A 8 -13.38 -13.18 15.43
N LEU A 9 -12.54 -12.44 14.73
CA LEU A 9 -11.14 -12.24 15.13
C LEU A 9 -11.03 -11.51 16.48
N ARG A 10 -11.85 -10.48 16.73
CA ARG A 10 -11.92 -9.81 18.05
C ARG A 10 -12.32 -10.76 19.16
N ALA A 11 -13.31 -11.60 18.92
CA ALA A 11 -13.77 -12.57 19.92
C ALA A 11 -12.69 -13.62 20.21
N LEU A 12 -12.01 -14.15 19.21
CA LEU A 12 -10.93 -15.13 19.38
C LEU A 12 -9.75 -14.55 20.14
N ALA A 13 -9.26 -13.38 19.74
CA ALA A 13 -8.16 -12.70 20.44
C ALA A 13 -8.52 -12.34 21.88
N ALA A 14 -9.77 -11.89 22.14
CA ALA A 14 -10.23 -11.62 23.49
C ALA A 14 -10.30 -12.87 24.35
N ILE A 15 -10.74 -14.00 23.79
CA ILE A 15 -10.80 -15.29 24.49
C ILE A 15 -9.40 -15.75 24.85
N GLU A 16 -8.44 -15.71 23.90
CA GLU A 16 -7.05 -16.12 24.16
C GLU A 16 -6.39 -15.28 25.24
N ILE A 17 -6.44 -13.96 25.14
CA ILE A 17 -5.86 -13.04 26.13
C ILE A 17 -6.52 -13.25 27.50
N SER A 18 -7.85 -13.35 27.55
CA SER A 18 -8.58 -13.58 28.80
C SER A 18 -8.25 -14.92 29.41
N LEU A 19 -8.09 -15.97 28.59
CA LEU A 19 -7.72 -17.31 29.08
C LEU A 19 -6.32 -17.33 29.71
N VAL A 20 -5.34 -16.72 29.03
CA VAL A 20 -3.96 -16.63 29.57
C VAL A 20 -3.96 -15.86 30.90
N LEU A 21 -4.64 -14.73 30.96
CA LEU A 21 -4.72 -13.93 32.17
C LEU A 21 -5.42 -14.70 33.29
N ALA A 22 -6.52 -15.41 33.00
CA ALA A 22 -7.24 -16.25 33.94
C ALA A 22 -6.38 -17.37 34.50
N VAL A 23 -5.59 -18.04 33.65
CA VAL A 23 -4.65 -19.09 34.08
C VAL A 23 -3.57 -18.54 35.02
N VAL A 24 -3.00 -17.39 34.70
CA VAL A 24 -1.97 -16.74 35.54
C VAL A 24 -2.54 -16.34 36.93
N ILE A 25 -3.72 -15.74 36.94
CA ILE A 25 -4.42 -15.34 38.17
C ILE A 25 -4.76 -16.57 39.01
N LEU A 26 -5.30 -17.62 38.40
CA LEU A 26 -5.65 -18.86 39.07
C LEU A 26 -4.40 -19.56 39.69
N ALA A 27 -3.33 -19.65 38.91
CA ALA A 27 -2.06 -20.21 39.38
C ALA A 27 -1.49 -19.43 40.58
N GLY A 28 -1.49 -18.09 40.48
CA GLY A 28 -1.07 -17.21 41.58
C GLY A 28 -1.93 -17.39 42.84
N ALA A 29 -3.23 -17.49 42.69
CA ALA A 29 -4.16 -17.72 43.81
C ALA A 29 -3.95 -19.09 44.48
N LEU A 30 -3.75 -20.14 43.68
CA LEU A 30 -3.46 -21.49 44.17
C LEU A 30 -2.16 -21.56 44.95
N LEU A 31 -1.09 -20.90 44.43
CA LEU A 31 0.19 -20.79 45.13
C LEU A 31 0.04 -20.02 46.44
N GLY A 32 -0.62 -18.87 46.42
CA GLY A 32 -0.88 -18.07 47.61
C GLY A 32 -1.68 -18.83 48.66
N PHE A 33 -2.71 -19.55 48.24
CA PHE A 33 -3.49 -20.41 49.13
C PHE A 33 -2.64 -21.56 49.73
N GLY A 34 -1.81 -22.20 48.92
CA GLY A 34 -0.90 -23.25 49.37
C GLY A 34 0.12 -22.75 50.42
N VAL A 35 0.70 -21.58 50.23
CA VAL A 35 1.60 -20.94 51.19
C VAL A 35 0.87 -20.65 52.51
N TYR A 36 -0.34 -20.09 52.40
CA TYR A 36 -1.17 -19.77 53.58
C TYR A 36 -1.53 -21.03 54.40
N ILE A 37 -1.97 -22.12 53.72
CA ILE A 37 -2.27 -23.38 54.39
C ILE A 37 -1.04 -23.97 55.08
N ARG A 38 0.13 -23.89 54.47
CA ARG A 38 1.40 -24.32 55.12
C ARG A 38 1.71 -23.50 56.38
N THR A 39 1.47 -22.18 56.33
CA THR A 39 1.68 -21.32 57.51
C THR A 39 0.78 -21.74 58.67
N ILE A 40 -0.52 -21.96 58.41
CA ILE A 40 -1.45 -22.48 59.42
C ILE A 40 -1.02 -23.84 59.94
N SER A 41 -0.61 -24.77 59.08
CA SER A 41 -0.16 -26.08 59.48
C SER A 41 1.08 -26.03 60.40
N ASN A 42 2.02 -25.13 60.10
CA ASN A 42 3.20 -24.91 60.94
C ASN A 42 2.85 -24.28 62.29
N GLU A 43 1.94 -23.30 62.35
CA GLU A 43 1.44 -22.71 63.59
C GLU A 43 0.74 -23.75 64.48
N LEU A 44 -0.11 -24.59 63.87
CA LEU A 44 -0.77 -25.68 64.58
C LEU A 44 0.25 -26.69 65.13
N GLY A 45 1.28 -27.03 64.33
CA GLY A 45 2.40 -27.88 64.77
C GLY A 45 3.18 -27.32 65.96
N GLY A 46 3.50 -26.05 65.90
CA GLY A 46 4.16 -25.34 66.98
C GLY A 46 3.34 -25.32 68.28
N THR A 47 2.03 -25.06 68.13
CA THR A 47 1.06 -25.07 69.21
C THR A 47 0.91 -26.45 69.87
N LEU A 48 0.87 -27.49 69.03
CA LEU A 48 0.80 -28.89 69.52
C LEU A 48 2.07 -29.25 70.34
N THR A 49 3.22 -28.85 69.84
CA THR A 49 4.50 -29.13 70.53
C THR A 49 4.55 -28.43 71.92
N GLN A 50 4.10 -27.18 71.96
CA GLN A 50 3.97 -26.44 73.23
C GLN A 50 2.98 -27.09 74.20
N LEU A 51 1.81 -27.50 73.66
CA LEU A 51 0.79 -28.20 74.43
C LEU A 51 1.30 -29.54 74.98
N GLN A 52 1.99 -30.31 74.20
CA GLN A 52 2.57 -31.58 74.57
C GLN A 52 3.61 -31.38 75.73
N ALA A 53 4.49 -30.38 75.60
CA ALA A 53 5.47 -30.04 76.59
C ALA A 53 4.82 -29.55 77.90
N ALA A 54 3.73 -28.83 77.84
CA ALA A 54 2.99 -28.36 78.99
C ALA A 54 2.23 -29.50 79.69
N LEU A 55 1.57 -30.37 78.94
CA LEU A 55 0.83 -31.53 79.50
C LEU A 55 1.75 -32.60 80.13
N THR A 56 2.96 -32.73 79.59
CA THR A 56 3.95 -33.67 80.19
C THR A 56 4.56 -33.14 81.50
N ARG A 57 4.63 -31.85 81.70
CA ARG A 57 5.19 -31.21 82.92
C ARG A 57 4.17 -31.14 84.06
N THR A 58 2.91 -31.11 83.78
CA THR A 58 1.84 -30.93 84.74
C THR A 58 1.10 -32.28 84.93
N SER A 59 1.16 -32.86 86.14
CA SER A 59 0.33 -34.00 86.53
C SER A 59 -1.10 -33.52 86.76
N LEU A 60 -1.92 -33.45 85.64
CA LEU A 60 -3.29 -32.98 85.71
C LEU A 60 -4.23 -34.09 86.07
N PRO A 61 -5.09 -33.90 87.06
CA PRO A 61 -5.91 -34.97 87.66
C PRO A 61 -7.09 -35.43 86.77
N ASN A 62 -7.40 -34.68 85.76
CA ASN A 62 -8.47 -35.05 84.81
C ASN A 62 -8.43 -34.26 83.49
N ALA A 63 -9.14 -34.73 82.44
CA ALA A 63 -9.18 -34.11 81.14
C ALA A 63 -9.73 -32.64 81.18
N ARG A 64 -10.55 -32.30 82.15
CA ARG A 64 -11.17 -30.99 82.29
C ARG A 64 -10.18 -29.93 82.74
N ALA A 65 -9.31 -30.29 83.68
CA ALA A 65 -8.23 -29.42 84.15
C ALA A 65 -7.13 -29.25 83.04
N GLY A 66 -6.85 -30.30 82.31
CA GLY A 66 -5.91 -30.29 81.22
C GLY A 66 -6.44 -29.47 80.03
N GLY A 67 -7.75 -29.52 79.78
CA GLY A 67 -8.41 -28.75 78.73
C GLY A 67 -8.44 -27.25 79.00
N ALA A 68 -8.75 -26.85 80.28
CA ALA A 68 -8.76 -25.45 80.67
C ALA A 68 -7.33 -24.85 80.60
N PHE A 69 -6.34 -25.61 81.00
CA PHE A 69 -4.94 -25.22 80.94
C PHE A 69 -4.44 -25.11 79.51
N ALA A 70 -4.77 -26.08 78.66
CA ALA A 70 -4.45 -26.04 77.25
C ALA A 70 -5.13 -24.88 76.50
N ALA A 71 -6.41 -24.62 76.79
CA ALA A 71 -7.11 -23.47 76.20
C ALA A 71 -6.46 -22.13 76.61
N SER A 72 -5.91 -21.99 77.81
CA SER A 72 -5.24 -20.76 78.20
C SER A 72 -3.88 -20.54 77.52
N LEU A 73 -3.22 -21.61 77.03
CA LEU A 73 -1.98 -21.57 76.27
C LEU A 73 -2.17 -21.31 74.84
N LEU A 74 -3.36 -21.55 74.31
CA LEU A 74 -3.71 -21.49 72.87
C LEU A 74 -4.39 -20.17 72.48
N LEU A 75 -4.21 -19.14 73.26
CA LEU A 75 -4.73 -17.82 72.99
C LEU A 75 -4.22 -17.27 71.63
N GLY A 76 -4.95 -17.41 70.59
CA GLY A 76 -4.70 -16.68 69.34
C GLY A 76 -4.90 -17.39 68.02
N ALA A 77 -4.85 -18.68 67.93
CA ALA A 77 -5.07 -19.38 66.65
C ALA A 77 -6.49 -19.89 66.63
N GLY A 78 -7.28 -19.59 65.58
CA GLY A 78 -8.60 -20.14 65.36
C GLY A 78 -8.60 -21.65 65.25
N SER A 79 -8.18 -22.31 66.32
CA SER A 79 -7.98 -23.76 66.46
C SER A 79 -9.02 -24.35 67.38
N GLU A 80 -9.38 -25.58 67.15
CA GLU A 80 -10.29 -26.36 67.96
C GLU A 80 -9.46 -27.52 68.57
N ILE A 81 -9.56 -27.68 69.89
CA ILE A 81 -8.88 -28.73 70.58
C ILE A 81 -9.90 -29.71 71.13
N VAL A 82 -9.76 -30.94 70.79
CA VAL A 82 -10.63 -32.00 71.23
C VAL A 82 -9.87 -32.92 72.20
N PHE A 83 -10.33 -33.03 73.43
CA PHE A 83 -9.79 -33.94 74.40
C PHE A 83 -10.66 -35.17 74.49
N LEU A 84 -10.08 -36.34 74.33
CA LEU A 84 -10.71 -37.63 74.51
C LEU A 84 -10.12 -38.29 75.77
N ASP A 85 -10.97 -38.53 76.75
CA ASP A 85 -10.56 -39.25 77.99
C ASP A 85 -10.88 -40.75 77.77
N ALA A 86 -10.00 -41.60 78.35
CA ALA A 86 -10.16 -43.04 78.32
C ALA A 86 -11.53 -43.52 78.92
N ASN A 87 -12.14 -42.68 79.81
CA ASN A 87 -13.39 -42.95 80.49
C ASN A 87 -14.66 -42.40 79.88
N THR A 88 -14.72 -42.26 78.53
CA THR A 88 -15.93 -42.06 77.81
C THR A 88 -16.47 -40.65 77.62
N ARG A 89 -15.77 -39.58 78.00
CA ARG A 89 -16.20 -38.17 77.76
C ARG A 89 -15.30 -37.46 76.74
N VAL A 90 -15.94 -36.82 75.75
CA VAL A 90 -15.27 -35.96 74.76
C VAL A 90 -15.50 -34.52 75.16
N THR A 91 -14.43 -33.77 75.45
CA THR A 91 -14.50 -32.35 75.77
C THR A 91 -13.89 -31.56 74.62
N VAL A 92 -14.71 -30.74 73.96
CA VAL A 92 -14.28 -29.92 72.87
C VAL A 92 -14.11 -28.46 73.34
N TYR A 93 -12.91 -27.94 73.17
CA TYR A 93 -12.60 -26.53 73.45
C TYR A 93 -12.52 -25.81 72.10
N ARG A 94 -13.42 -24.86 71.90
CA ARG A 94 -13.46 -24.09 70.65
C ARG A 94 -13.12 -22.63 71.02
N MET A 95 -12.05 -22.11 70.38
CA MET A 95 -11.67 -20.71 70.51
C MET A 95 -12.25 -19.90 69.39
N HIS A 96 -12.91 -18.81 69.72
CA HIS A 96 -13.39 -17.83 68.76
C HIS A 96 -12.41 -16.66 68.68
N ARG A 97 -12.14 -16.15 67.51
CA ARG A 97 -11.12 -15.07 67.28
C ARG A 97 -11.49 -13.76 67.99
N THR A 98 -12.76 -13.57 68.38
CA THR A 98 -13.28 -12.36 68.99
C THR A 98 -13.58 -12.52 70.50
N ASP A 99 -13.46 -13.73 71.03
CA ASP A 99 -13.76 -13.99 72.44
C ASP A 99 -12.55 -14.68 73.10
N PRO A 100 -11.94 -14.04 74.14
CA PRO A 100 -10.80 -14.58 74.86
C PRO A 100 -11.14 -15.81 75.69
N GLN A 101 -12.40 -16.17 75.86
CA GLN A 101 -12.81 -17.35 76.62
C GLN A 101 -13.19 -18.52 75.70
N PRO A 102 -12.65 -19.71 75.92
CA PRO A 102 -12.99 -20.86 75.08
C PRO A 102 -14.40 -21.35 75.39
N THR A 103 -15.16 -21.59 74.30
CA THR A 103 -16.44 -22.32 74.43
C THR A 103 -16.14 -23.80 74.70
N VAL A 104 -16.59 -24.28 75.81
CA VAL A 104 -16.38 -25.69 76.23
C VAL A 104 -17.65 -26.46 75.97
N THR A 105 -17.58 -27.49 75.14
CA THR A 105 -18.71 -28.40 74.91
C THR A 105 -18.27 -29.80 75.31
N VAL A 106 -19.05 -30.41 76.21
CA VAL A 106 -18.77 -31.77 76.71
C VAL A 106 -19.82 -32.73 76.08
N HIS A 107 -19.37 -33.70 75.34
CA HIS A 107 -20.20 -34.74 74.76
C HIS A 107 -19.96 -36.10 75.40
N SER A 108 -21.04 -36.87 75.60
CA SER A 108 -20.92 -38.30 75.96
C SER A 108 -20.48 -39.11 74.74
N ARG A 109 -19.77 -40.24 74.95
CA ARG A 109 -19.34 -41.11 73.83
C ARG A 109 -20.45 -41.63 72.94
N GLY A 110 -21.69 -41.69 73.46
CA GLY A 110 -22.87 -42.04 72.71
C GLY A 110 -23.36 -40.98 71.76
N ASP A 111 -23.08 -39.70 72.04
CA ASP A 111 -23.46 -38.55 71.18
C ASP A 111 -22.50 -38.33 70.01
N LEU A 112 -21.40 -39.06 69.96
CA LEU A 112 -20.44 -39.03 68.84
C LEU A 112 -20.90 -39.81 67.62
N SER A 113 -22.05 -40.51 67.70
CA SER A 113 -22.68 -41.13 66.52
C SER A 113 -23.21 -40.09 65.53
N GLY A 114 -23.46 -38.88 66.00
CA GLY A 114 -23.59 -37.66 65.19
C GLY A 114 -22.22 -37.06 64.93
N ASP A 115 -21.49 -37.60 64.00
CA ASP A 115 -20.23 -37.05 63.49
C ASP A 115 -20.21 -35.50 63.52
N PRO A 116 -19.31 -34.88 64.28
CA PRO A 116 -19.12 -33.42 64.14
C PRO A 116 -18.52 -33.09 62.78
N ARG A 117 -19.22 -33.47 61.76
CA ARG A 117 -18.83 -33.09 60.37
C ARG A 117 -19.07 -31.59 60.22
N PRO A 118 -18.11 -30.92 59.62
CA PRO A 118 -18.25 -29.45 59.42
C PRO A 118 -19.54 -29.09 58.71
N GLY A 119 -20.16 -28.02 59.15
CA GLY A 119 -21.49 -27.56 58.71
C GLY A 119 -21.58 -27.40 57.22
N GLY A 120 -22.43 -28.25 56.61
CA GLY A 120 -22.85 -28.12 55.21
C GLY A 120 -21.87 -28.64 54.15
N PRO A 121 -22.34 -28.80 52.88
CA PRO A 121 -21.59 -29.37 51.79
C PRO A 121 -20.36 -28.49 51.38
N LEU A 122 -20.48 -27.18 51.50
CA LEU A 122 -19.40 -26.22 51.20
C LEU A 122 -18.22 -26.36 52.18
N ALA A 123 -18.44 -26.50 53.48
CA ALA A 123 -17.41 -26.66 54.46
C ALA A 123 -16.64 -27.97 54.28
N ARG A 124 -17.34 -29.04 53.87
CA ARG A 124 -16.70 -30.36 53.56
C ARG A 124 -15.80 -30.26 52.34
N SER A 125 -16.23 -29.57 51.27
CA SER A 125 -15.41 -29.35 50.07
C SER A 125 -14.16 -28.50 50.37
N ILE A 126 -14.30 -27.48 51.20
CA ILE A 126 -13.21 -26.61 51.62
C ILE A 126 -12.20 -27.39 52.50
N LEU A 127 -12.67 -28.22 53.41
CA LEU A 127 -11.83 -29.07 54.22
C LEU A 127 -11.09 -30.11 53.38
N GLY A 128 -11.76 -30.68 52.40
CA GLY A 128 -11.15 -31.59 51.41
C GLY A 128 -10.06 -30.91 50.60
N LEU A 129 -10.27 -29.69 50.22
CA LEU A 129 -9.26 -28.89 49.52
C LEU A 129 -8.07 -28.55 50.45
N ALA A 130 -8.35 -28.13 51.68
CA ALA A 130 -7.32 -27.81 52.64
C ALA A 130 -6.46 -29.02 53.02
N THR A 131 -7.07 -30.22 53.11
CA THR A 131 -6.30 -31.46 53.32
C THR A 131 -5.41 -31.80 52.14
N ALA A 132 -5.87 -31.55 50.91
CA ALA A 132 -5.06 -31.72 49.70
C ALA A 132 -3.83 -30.80 49.67
N PHE A 133 -3.92 -29.61 50.30
CA PHE A 133 -2.81 -28.68 50.46
C PHE A 133 -1.98 -28.95 51.75
N GLY A 134 -2.26 -30.04 52.50
CA GLY A 134 -1.44 -30.49 53.61
C GLY A 134 -1.94 -30.09 54.99
N LEU A 135 -3.16 -29.55 55.12
CA LEU A 135 -3.76 -29.30 56.41
C LEU A 135 -4.34 -30.58 56.98
N GLN A 136 -3.67 -31.21 57.96
CA GLN A 136 -4.14 -32.42 58.61
C GLN A 136 -4.40 -32.15 60.07
N PRO A 137 -5.39 -32.83 60.70
CA PRO A 137 -5.53 -32.78 62.12
C PRO A 137 -4.32 -33.45 62.80
N LEU A 138 -3.77 -32.77 63.81
CA LEU A 138 -2.63 -33.25 64.54
C LEU A 138 -3.08 -33.98 65.80
N PHE A 139 -2.48 -35.14 66.03
CA PHE A 139 -2.82 -36.01 67.16
C PHE A 139 -1.67 -36.14 68.11
N VAL A 140 -1.95 -36.01 69.37
CA VAL A 140 -0.96 -36.28 70.48
C VAL A 140 -1.62 -37.17 71.56
N HIS A 141 -0.86 -38.10 71.98
CA HIS A 141 -1.23 -38.96 73.13
C HIS A 141 -0.37 -38.63 74.32
N VAL A 142 -0.98 -38.30 75.47
CA VAL A 142 -0.31 -38.00 76.68
C VAL A 142 -1.00 -38.74 77.84
N GLY A 143 -0.42 -39.81 78.29
CA GLY A 143 -1.00 -40.70 79.33
C GLY A 143 -2.26 -41.40 78.89
N SER A 144 -3.39 -41.14 79.53
CA SER A 144 -4.72 -41.66 79.06
C SER A 144 -5.49 -40.69 78.14
N LEU A 145 -4.92 -39.57 77.82
CA LEU A 145 -5.56 -38.48 77.05
C LEU A 145 -5.13 -38.51 75.58
N TYR A 146 -6.12 -38.47 74.68
CA TYR A 146 -5.90 -38.18 73.31
C TYR A 146 -6.31 -36.75 73.00
N VAL A 147 -5.40 -35.99 72.43
CA VAL A 147 -5.63 -34.62 72.05
C VAL A 147 -5.58 -34.46 70.57
N ILE A 148 -6.61 -33.89 70.01
CA ILE A 148 -6.69 -33.57 68.55
C ILE A 148 -6.73 -32.08 68.44
N VAL A 149 -5.80 -31.51 67.68
CA VAL A 149 -5.78 -30.10 67.32
C VAL A 149 -6.15 -29.99 65.83
N ARG A 150 -7.19 -29.23 65.56
CA ARG A 150 -7.61 -28.94 64.18
C ARG A 150 -7.97 -27.51 64.01
N ALA A 151 -7.92 -27.00 62.74
CA ALA A 151 -8.36 -25.65 62.44
C ALA A 151 -9.89 -25.55 62.61
N ASN A 152 -10.31 -24.38 63.14
CA ASN A 152 -11.75 -24.10 63.30
C ASN A 152 -12.39 -23.88 61.91
N ASP A 153 -13.48 -24.61 61.61
CA ASP A 153 -14.21 -24.55 60.36
C ASP A 153 -14.65 -23.11 59.99
N GLY A 154 -15.05 -22.30 60.94
CA GLY A 154 -15.43 -20.93 60.71
C GLY A 154 -14.29 -20.04 60.21
N VAL A 155 -13.10 -20.26 60.76
CA VAL A 155 -11.88 -19.53 60.30
C VAL A 155 -11.48 -19.99 58.90
N LEU A 156 -11.58 -21.30 58.64
CA LEU A 156 -11.26 -21.86 57.31
C LEU A 156 -12.20 -21.30 56.22
N VAL A 157 -13.51 -21.28 56.50
CA VAL A 157 -14.53 -20.74 55.59
C VAL A 157 -14.30 -19.24 55.37
N ALA A 158 -14.07 -18.45 56.43
CA ALA A 158 -13.76 -17.03 56.31
C ALA A 158 -12.53 -16.74 55.46
N THR A 159 -11.50 -17.56 55.62
CA THR A 159 -10.25 -17.45 54.86
C THR A 159 -10.46 -17.76 53.39
N VAL A 160 -11.09 -18.90 53.08
CA VAL A 160 -11.40 -19.25 51.68
C VAL A 160 -12.24 -18.15 51.01
N ARG A 161 -13.21 -17.60 51.73
CA ARG A 161 -14.01 -16.47 51.22
C ARG A 161 -13.16 -15.22 50.96
N SER A 162 -12.18 -14.94 51.84
CA SER A 162 -11.27 -13.78 51.66
C SER A 162 -10.34 -13.93 50.46
N PHE A 163 -10.06 -15.15 49.97
CA PHE A 163 -9.32 -15.41 48.76
C PHE A 163 -10.25 -15.49 47.51
N LEU A 164 -11.43 -16.12 47.65
CA LEU A 164 -12.31 -16.39 46.52
C LEU A 164 -12.92 -15.11 45.96
N ILE A 165 -13.34 -14.17 46.78
CA ILE A 165 -13.96 -12.92 46.35
C ILE A 165 -12.99 -12.05 45.52
N PRO A 166 -11.78 -11.73 46.00
CA PRO A 166 -10.80 -10.97 45.18
C PRO A 166 -10.37 -11.72 43.94
N LEU A 167 -10.30 -13.05 43.96
CA LEU A 167 -9.98 -13.86 42.81
C LEU A 167 -11.07 -13.73 41.72
N LEU A 168 -12.36 -13.80 42.08
CA LEU A 168 -13.47 -13.61 41.16
C LEU A 168 -13.51 -12.19 40.58
N ILE A 169 -13.26 -11.19 41.40
CA ILE A 169 -13.15 -9.79 40.97
C ILE A 169 -11.97 -9.62 40.00
N ALA A 170 -10.80 -10.14 40.34
CA ALA A 170 -9.62 -10.08 39.48
C ALA A 170 -9.87 -10.79 38.13
N LEU A 171 -10.53 -11.92 38.15
CA LEU A 171 -10.89 -12.67 36.93
C LEU A 171 -11.86 -11.86 36.05
N ALA A 172 -12.88 -11.24 36.66
CA ALA A 172 -13.83 -10.40 35.95
C ALA A 172 -13.15 -9.18 35.28
N ILE A 173 -12.24 -8.52 36.04
CA ILE A 173 -11.43 -7.42 35.51
C ILE A 173 -10.54 -7.90 34.37
N ALA A 174 -9.88 -9.06 34.51
CA ALA A 174 -9.01 -9.63 33.49
C ALA A 174 -9.78 -9.89 32.17
N VAL A 175 -10.97 -10.47 32.26
CA VAL A 175 -11.83 -10.71 31.12
C VAL A 175 -12.24 -9.39 30.46
N ALA A 176 -12.65 -8.40 31.23
CA ALA A 176 -13.02 -7.08 30.72
C ALA A 176 -11.84 -6.38 30.03
N CYS A 177 -10.67 -6.37 30.65
CA CYS A 177 -9.44 -5.83 30.05
C CYS A 177 -9.05 -6.58 28.76
N GLY A 178 -9.15 -7.90 28.74
CA GLY A 178 -8.89 -8.72 27.56
C GLY A 178 -9.77 -8.34 26.37
N PHE A 179 -11.07 -8.14 26.61
CA PHE A 179 -12.00 -7.65 25.58
C PHE A 179 -11.67 -6.24 25.07
N LEU A 180 -11.30 -5.34 25.96
CA LEU A 180 -10.94 -3.96 25.58
C LEU A 180 -9.65 -3.92 24.75
N ILE A 181 -8.61 -4.62 25.21
CA ILE A 181 -7.31 -4.69 24.52
C ILE A 181 -7.47 -5.36 23.15
N ALA A 182 -8.12 -6.53 23.10
CA ALA A 182 -8.35 -7.22 21.83
C ALA A 182 -9.17 -6.36 20.86
N GLY A 183 -10.16 -5.62 21.36
CA GLY A 183 -10.96 -4.69 20.56
C GLY A 183 -10.12 -3.54 19.99
N ALA A 184 -9.21 -2.98 20.76
CA ALA A 184 -8.30 -1.91 20.33
C ALA A 184 -7.30 -2.40 19.29
N LEU A 185 -6.59 -3.50 19.58
CA LEU A 185 -5.60 -4.10 18.68
C LEU A 185 -6.21 -4.51 17.32
N THR A 186 -7.39 -5.15 17.35
CA THR A 186 -8.05 -5.59 16.11
C THR A 186 -8.54 -4.40 15.27
N ARG A 187 -9.01 -3.31 15.91
CA ARG A 187 -9.39 -2.10 15.17
C ARG A 187 -8.18 -1.47 14.50
N GLN A 188 -7.07 -1.38 15.21
CA GLN A 188 -5.84 -0.81 14.66
C GLN A 188 -5.29 -1.65 13.51
N ALA A 189 -5.25 -2.97 13.67
CA ALA A 189 -4.75 -3.89 12.64
C ALA A 189 -5.61 -3.94 11.37
N LEU A 190 -6.95 -3.75 11.49
CA LEU A 190 -7.87 -3.81 10.33
C LEU A 190 -8.19 -2.44 9.72
N ARG A 191 -7.76 -1.34 10.32
CA ARG A 191 -8.02 0.01 9.81
C ARG A 191 -7.56 0.21 8.36
N PRO A 192 -6.34 -0.23 7.94
CA PRO A 192 -5.91 -0.09 6.56
C PRO A 192 -6.83 -0.79 5.54
N LEU A 193 -7.42 -1.92 5.93
CA LEU A 193 -8.37 -2.65 5.08
C LEU A 193 -9.68 -1.88 4.89
N ASP A 194 -10.18 -1.26 5.97
CA ASP A 194 -11.39 -0.42 5.90
C ASP A 194 -11.11 0.83 5.03
N ASP A 195 -9.92 1.43 5.15
CA ASP A 195 -9.52 2.59 4.36
C ASP A 195 -9.40 2.23 2.86
N VAL A 196 -8.79 1.09 2.50
CA VAL A 196 -8.72 0.59 1.10
C VAL A 196 -10.12 0.30 0.58
N THR A 197 -10.98 -0.34 1.37
CA THR A 197 -12.35 -0.65 0.94
C THR A 197 -13.16 0.62 0.68
N ALA A 198 -13.09 1.60 1.58
CA ALA A 198 -13.75 2.89 1.42
C ALA A 198 -13.23 3.69 0.22
N ALA A 199 -11.92 3.59 -0.07
CA ALA A 199 -11.32 4.22 -1.25
C ALA A 199 -11.78 3.56 -2.54
N LEU A 200 -11.87 2.22 -2.58
CA LEU A 200 -12.40 1.47 -3.72
C LEU A 200 -13.90 1.74 -3.96
N GLU A 201 -14.70 1.87 -2.91
CA GLU A 201 -16.13 2.21 -3.02
C GLU A 201 -16.33 3.62 -3.61
N ARG A 202 -15.53 4.61 -3.17
CA ARG A 202 -15.52 5.96 -3.77
C ARG A 202 -15.12 5.91 -5.24
N PHE A 203 -14.07 5.16 -5.56
CA PHE A 203 -13.66 4.97 -6.94
C PHE A 203 -14.78 4.36 -7.79
N ALA A 204 -15.45 3.33 -7.31
CA ALA A 204 -16.56 2.69 -8.01
C ALA A 204 -17.77 3.63 -8.19
N SER A 205 -17.94 4.63 -7.32
CA SER A 205 -18.97 5.66 -7.45
C SER A 205 -18.62 6.79 -8.42
N GLY A 206 -17.40 6.75 -9.02
CA GLY A 206 -16.94 7.73 -10.00
C GLY A 206 -16.13 8.89 -9.40
N ASP A 207 -15.82 8.84 -8.11
CA ASP A 207 -14.89 9.79 -7.49
C ASP A 207 -13.46 9.31 -7.76
N LEU A 208 -12.82 9.92 -8.76
CA LEU A 208 -11.46 9.61 -9.21
C LEU A 208 -10.40 10.43 -8.46
N THR A 209 -10.76 11.14 -7.38
CA THR A 209 -9.79 11.91 -6.61
C THR A 209 -8.79 10.99 -5.93
N PRO A 210 -7.49 11.26 -6.07
CA PRO A 210 -6.44 10.42 -5.50
C PRO A 210 -6.49 10.46 -3.98
N HIS A 211 -6.61 9.31 -3.37
CA HIS A 211 -6.53 9.15 -1.91
C HIS A 211 -5.39 8.19 -1.61
N THR A 212 -4.25 8.73 -1.21
CA THR A 212 -3.13 7.92 -0.71
C THR A 212 -3.46 7.34 0.66
N ILE A 213 -3.28 6.04 0.79
CA ILE A 213 -3.45 5.34 2.06
C ILE A 213 -2.08 5.27 2.73
N ALA A 214 -2.00 5.70 4.00
CA ALA A 214 -0.77 5.62 4.76
C ALA A 214 -0.36 4.13 4.94
N ALA A 215 0.78 3.76 4.39
CA ALA A 215 1.40 2.46 4.58
C ALA A 215 2.30 2.55 5.81
N ASP A 216 1.90 1.95 6.93
CA ASP A 216 2.76 1.82 8.10
C ASP A 216 3.65 0.58 7.88
N GLU A 217 4.97 0.79 7.74
CA GLU A 217 5.95 -0.23 7.34
C GLU A 217 6.03 -1.47 8.26
N GLY A 218 5.38 -1.41 9.41
CA GLY A 218 5.35 -2.50 10.39
C GLY A 218 4.18 -3.48 10.29
N HIS A 219 3.24 -3.30 9.36
CA HIS A 219 2.02 -4.10 9.31
C HIS A 219 1.95 -5.00 8.07
N GLU A 220 1.41 -6.22 8.25
CA GLU A 220 1.21 -7.20 7.14
C GLU A 220 0.34 -6.63 5.99
N LEU A 221 -0.49 -5.61 6.25
CA LEU A 221 -1.31 -4.94 5.26
C LEU A 221 -0.61 -3.75 4.55
N ALA A 222 0.64 -3.43 4.90
CA ALA A 222 1.41 -2.38 4.23
C ALA A 222 1.60 -2.66 2.74
N SER A 223 1.79 -3.92 2.36
CA SER A 223 1.89 -4.35 0.96
C SER A 223 0.60 -4.08 0.17
N LEU A 224 -0.57 -4.23 0.79
CA LEU A 224 -1.87 -3.94 0.18
C LEU A 224 -2.05 -2.43 -0.04
N ALA A 225 -1.70 -1.61 0.94
CA ALA A 225 -1.74 -0.15 0.81
C ALA A 225 -0.77 0.35 -0.27
N ALA A 226 0.45 -0.22 -0.33
CA ALA A 226 1.44 0.09 -1.36
C ALA A 226 0.96 -0.31 -2.76
N ALA A 227 0.38 -1.50 -2.91
CA ALA A 227 -0.20 -1.97 -4.17
C ALA A 227 -1.36 -1.08 -4.64
N TYR A 228 -2.25 -0.67 -3.73
CA TYR A 228 -3.34 0.26 -4.02
C TYR A 228 -2.79 1.62 -4.48
N ASN A 229 -1.86 2.22 -3.73
CA ASN A 229 -1.26 3.51 -4.09
C ASN A 229 -0.55 3.43 -5.46
N GLY A 230 0.18 2.33 -5.72
CA GLY A 230 0.82 2.09 -7.02
C GLY A 230 -0.17 1.99 -8.18
N ALA A 231 -1.33 1.35 -7.96
CA ALA A 231 -2.40 1.26 -8.96
C ALA A 231 -3.03 2.63 -9.26
N ILE A 232 -3.27 3.45 -8.23
CA ILE A 232 -3.77 4.82 -8.38
C ILE A 232 -2.77 5.69 -9.16
N ASP A 233 -1.50 5.66 -8.80
CA ASP A 233 -0.43 6.38 -9.52
C ASP A 233 -0.37 6.01 -11.00
N GLN A 234 -0.47 4.72 -11.32
CA GLN A 234 -0.44 4.26 -12.71
C GLN A 234 -1.68 4.74 -13.48
N MET A 235 -2.83 4.72 -12.83
CA MET A 235 -4.08 5.19 -13.42
C MET A 235 -4.05 6.70 -13.67
N GLU A 236 -3.55 7.52 -12.72
CA GLU A 236 -3.37 8.96 -12.92
C GLU A 236 -2.47 9.26 -14.13
N ARG A 237 -1.35 8.54 -14.24
CA ARG A 237 -0.45 8.67 -15.41
C ARG A 237 -1.16 8.33 -16.70
N ALA A 238 -1.99 7.28 -16.70
CA ALA A 238 -2.77 6.87 -17.87
C ALA A 238 -3.82 7.91 -18.26
N PHE A 239 -4.57 8.45 -17.29
CA PHE A 239 -5.54 9.52 -17.54
C PHE A 239 -4.85 10.81 -18.01
N ALA A 240 -3.77 11.23 -17.39
CA ALA A 240 -3.01 12.40 -17.81
C ALA A 240 -2.41 12.23 -19.22
N ALA A 241 -1.99 11.02 -19.58
CA ALA A 241 -1.52 10.71 -20.92
C ALA A 241 -2.66 10.77 -21.94
N ARG A 242 -3.83 10.17 -21.61
CA ARG A 242 -5.03 10.22 -22.45
C ARG A 242 -5.53 11.65 -22.68
N ASP A 243 -5.57 12.45 -21.61
CA ASP A 243 -6.06 13.82 -21.71
C ASP A 243 -5.12 14.71 -22.55
N ARG A 244 -3.80 14.50 -22.43
CA ARG A 244 -2.81 15.14 -23.30
C ARG A 244 -2.98 14.72 -24.77
N ALA A 245 -3.18 13.42 -25.02
CA ALA A 245 -3.44 12.91 -26.37
C ALA A 245 -4.73 13.50 -26.95
N ASN A 246 -5.81 13.55 -26.16
CA ASN A 246 -7.08 14.15 -26.59
C ASN A 246 -6.94 15.66 -26.87
N ALA A 247 -6.21 16.39 -26.04
CA ALA A 247 -5.96 17.81 -26.28
C ALA A 247 -5.15 18.04 -27.57
N SER A 248 -4.09 17.24 -27.79
CA SER A 248 -3.28 17.25 -29.00
C SER A 248 -4.13 16.94 -30.25
N MET A 249 -5.01 15.94 -30.15
CA MET A 249 -5.90 15.56 -31.25
C MET A 249 -6.91 16.67 -31.60
N ARG A 250 -7.52 17.31 -30.58
CA ARG A 250 -8.42 18.46 -30.80
C ARG A 250 -7.70 19.62 -31.48
N GLN A 251 -6.50 19.94 -31.04
CA GLN A 251 -5.68 20.98 -31.65
C GLN A 251 -5.36 20.62 -33.11
N PHE A 252 -4.95 19.40 -33.36
CA PHE A 252 -4.67 18.88 -34.70
C PHE A 252 -5.87 19.03 -35.64
N ILE A 253 -7.08 18.65 -35.22
CA ILE A 253 -8.32 18.78 -36.03
C ILE A 253 -8.62 20.26 -36.29
N ALA A 254 -8.45 21.14 -35.30
CA ALA A 254 -8.71 22.56 -35.45
C ALA A 254 -7.75 23.19 -36.48
N ASP A 255 -6.44 22.91 -36.36
CA ASP A 255 -5.41 23.43 -37.25
C ASP A 255 -5.58 22.91 -38.69
N ALA A 256 -5.85 21.60 -38.86
CA ALA A 256 -6.16 20.99 -40.16
C ALA A 256 -7.40 21.65 -40.81
N GLY A 257 -8.44 21.90 -40.00
CA GLY A 257 -9.64 22.59 -40.47
C GLY A 257 -9.38 24.02 -40.95
N HIS A 258 -8.49 24.73 -40.26
CA HIS A 258 -8.08 26.08 -40.67
C HIS A 258 -7.28 26.07 -41.98
N GLU A 259 -6.29 25.20 -42.07
CA GLU A 259 -5.43 25.09 -43.28
C GLU A 259 -6.17 24.58 -44.53
N LEU A 260 -7.21 23.76 -44.38
CA LEU A 260 -8.09 23.34 -45.48
C LEU A 260 -9.09 24.41 -45.87
N ARG A 261 -9.61 25.21 -44.92
CA ARG A 261 -10.60 26.27 -45.20
C ARG A 261 -10.06 27.37 -46.11
N THR A 262 -8.79 27.75 -45.93
CA THR A 262 -8.18 28.84 -46.73
C THR A 262 -8.19 28.56 -48.24
N PRO A 263 -7.60 27.46 -48.74
CA PRO A 263 -7.64 27.15 -50.19
C PRO A 263 -9.06 26.89 -50.67
N LEU A 264 -9.93 26.27 -49.87
CA LEU A 264 -11.33 26.06 -50.23
C LEU A 264 -12.07 27.38 -50.42
N THR A 265 -11.84 28.39 -49.59
CA THR A 265 -12.45 29.71 -49.71
C THR A 265 -12.01 30.42 -51.03
N VAL A 266 -10.74 30.24 -51.39
CA VAL A 266 -10.21 30.78 -52.66
C VAL A 266 -10.92 30.13 -53.85
N VAL A 267 -11.01 28.79 -53.87
CA VAL A 267 -11.72 28.04 -54.91
C VAL A 267 -13.19 28.47 -55.03
N GLN A 268 -13.90 28.55 -53.87
CA GLN A 268 -15.31 28.99 -53.83
C GLN A 268 -15.48 30.42 -54.33
N GLY A 269 -14.56 31.33 -53.99
CA GLY A 269 -14.53 32.71 -54.46
C GLY A 269 -14.42 32.78 -55.98
N PHE A 270 -13.50 32.03 -56.57
CA PHE A 270 -13.34 31.99 -58.05
C PHE A 270 -14.52 31.33 -58.76
N ILE A 271 -15.11 30.27 -58.18
CA ILE A 271 -16.35 29.69 -58.70
C ILE A 271 -17.48 30.75 -58.73
N ALA A 272 -17.61 31.52 -57.64
CA ALA A 272 -18.63 32.58 -57.59
C ALA A 272 -18.41 33.69 -58.65
N ILE A 273 -17.16 34.05 -58.92
CA ILE A 273 -16.78 35.02 -59.95
C ILE A 273 -17.08 34.47 -61.35
N LEU A 274 -16.65 33.24 -61.63
CA LEU A 274 -16.96 32.56 -62.93
C LEU A 274 -18.47 32.45 -63.19
N ARG A 275 -19.28 32.18 -62.16
CA ARG A 275 -20.75 32.08 -62.27
C ARG A 275 -21.41 33.43 -62.60
N ARG A 276 -20.82 34.55 -62.24
CA ARG A 276 -21.35 35.92 -62.50
C ARG A 276 -20.96 36.46 -63.86
N GLY A 277 -20.19 35.71 -64.62
CA GLY A 277 -19.76 36.14 -65.95
C GLY A 277 -18.76 37.29 -65.93
N GLY A 278 -17.99 37.46 -64.84
CA GLY A 278 -17.13 38.63 -64.60
C GLY A 278 -15.79 38.64 -65.35
N PHE A 279 -15.69 37.94 -66.53
CA PHE A 279 -14.44 37.90 -67.29
C PHE A 279 -14.70 38.14 -68.77
N ASP A 280 -14.13 39.22 -69.23
CA ASP A 280 -14.25 39.62 -70.70
C ASP A 280 -13.14 39.00 -71.55
N SER A 281 -12.15 38.32 -70.94
CA SER A 281 -11.02 37.73 -71.67
C SER A 281 -10.81 36.23 -71.39
N ALA A 282 -10.47 35.45 -72.42
CA ALA A 282 -10.11 34.04 -72.29
C ALA A 282 -8.86 33.81 -71.39
N PRO A 283 -7.81 34.64 -71.46
CA PRO A 283 -6.62 34.53 -70.60
C PRO A 283 -6.92 34.65 -69.11
N ASP A 284 -7.84 35.51 -68.70
CA ASP A 284 -8.18 35.71 -67.31
C ASP A 284 -8.92 34.49 -66.72
N ARG A 285 -9.78 33.85 -67.49
CA ARG A 285 -10.50 32.61 -67.17
C ARG A 285 -9.52 31.48 -67.00
N GLU A 286 -8.51 31.33 -67.85
CA GLU A 286 -7.53 30.27 -67.81
C GLU A 286 -6.66 30.44 -66.56
N ARG A 287 -6.22 31.65 -66.22
CA ARG A 287 -5.46 31.97 -65.02
C ARG A 287 -6.21 31.61 -63.71
N ILE A 288 -7.54 31.82 -63.72
CA ILE A 288 -8.40 31.43 -62.59
C ILE A 288 -8.49 29.92 -62.44
N LEU A 289 -8.72 29.22 -63.57
CA LEU A 289 -8.78 27.75 -63.58
C LEU A 289 -7.46 27.15 -63.11
N ASP A 290 -6.31 27.71 -63.52
CA ASP A 290 -4.99 27.32 -63.07
C ASP A 290 -4.85 27.53 -61.53
N THR A 291 -5.26 28.72 -61.05
CA THR A 291 -5.22 29.00 -59.59
C THR A 291 -6.10 28.03 -58.83
N MET A 292 -7.30 27.73 -59.29
CA MET A 292 -8.19 26.76 -58.66
C MET A 292 -7.61 25.35 -58.67
N ASN A 293 -6.96 24.94 -59.75
CA ASN A 293 -6.28 23.66 -59.84
C ASN A 293 -5.10 23.57 -58.89
N ASP A 294 -4.31 24.65 -58.73
CA ASP A 294 -3.23 24.73 -57.77
C ASP A 294 -3.74 24.65 -56.33
N GLN A 295 -4.83 25.35 -56.00
CA GLN A 295 -5.44 25.25 -54.66
C GLN A 295 -5.98 23.84 -54.39
N SER A 296 -6.53 23.16 -55.43
CA SER A 296 -6.96 21.76 -55.28
C SER A 296 -5.78 20.81 -55.02
N ARG A 297 -4.65 21.01 -55.73
CA ARG A 297 -3.43 20.21 -55.49
C ARG A 297 -2.87 20.46 -54.08
N ILE A 298 -2.88 21.71 -53.58
CA ILE A 298 -2.46 22.07 -52.24
C ILE A 298 -3.32 21.32 -51.21
N MET A 299 -4.67 21.31 -51.37
CA MET A 299 -5.58 20.56 -50.49
C MET A 299 -5.30 19.07 -50.52
N GLY A 300 -5.12 18.47 -51.72
CA GLY A 300 -4.77 17.07 -51.86
C GLY A 300 -3.48 16.71 -51.11
N SER A 301 -2.41 17.46 -51.35
CA SER A 301 -1.12 17.26 -50.63
C SER A 301 -1.26 17.44 -49.13
N LEU A 302 -2.09 18.36 -48.65
CA LEU A 302 -2.34 18.53 -47.23
C LEU A 302 -3.05 17.31 -46.63
N ILE A 303 -4.07 16.79 -47.28
CA ILE A 303 -4.80 15.59 -46.88
C ILE A 303 -3.86 14.38 -46.83
N ASP A 304 -3.04 14.16 -47.84
CA ASP A 304 -2.08 13.07 -47.89
C ASP A 304 -1.07 13.15 -46.71
N LYS A 305 -0.59 14.35 -46.40
CA LYS A 305 0.30 14.58 -45.27
C LYS A 305 -0.37 14.33 -43.92
N LEU A 306 -1.66 14.67 -43.79
CA LEU A 306 -2.44 14.40 -42.57
C LEU A 306 -2.65 12.90 -42.37
N ILE A 307 -3.03 12.18 -43.42
CA ILE A 307 -3.21 10.71 -43.40
C ILE A 307 -1.90 10.02 -43.07
N LEU A 308 -0.77 10.52 -43.65
CA LEU A 308 0.54 9.97 -43.37
C LEU A 308 0.93 10.13 -41.89
N LEU A 309 0.74 11.32 -41.31
CA LEU A 309 1.03 11.57 -39.91
C LEU A 309 0.17 10.73 -38.97
N GLU A 310 -1.12 10.60 -39.24
CA GLU A 310 -2.03 9.76 -38.46
C GLU A 310 -1.63 8.29 -38.53
N ARG A 311 -1.31 7.80 -39.74
CA ARG A 311 -0.83 6.43 -39.92
C ARG A 311 0.46 6.16 -39.14
N TRP A 312 1.37 7.13 -39.04
CA TRP A 312 2.64 6.97 -38.32
C TRP A 312 2.51 7.14 -36.79
N GLU A 313 1.37 7.61 -36.30
CA GLU A 313 1.07 7.63 -34.86
C GLU A 313 0.58 6.28 -34.35
N SER A 314 0.04 5.44 -35.21
CA SER A 314 -0.40 4.10 -34.83
C SER A 314 0.81 3.19 -34.54
N PRO A 315 0.87 2.56 -33.36
CA PRO A 315 1.96 1.61 -33.02
C PRO A 315 2.04 0.40 -33.96
N GLU A 316 0.92 0.06 -34.63
CA GLU A 316 0.78 -1.10 -35.51
C GLU A 316 1.36 -0.84 -36.91
N ALA A 317 1.70 0.39 -37.25
CA ALA A 317 2.22 0.77 -38.55
C ALA A 317 3.75 0.65 -38.70
N ALA A 318 4.39 -0.22 -37.89
CA ALA A 318 5.80 -0.50 -38.05
C ALA A 318 6.02 -1.27 -39.38
N LEU A 319 6.45 -0.57 -40.42
CA LEU A 319 6.92 -1.22 -41.66
C LEU A 319 8.26 -1.91 -41.33
N PRO A 320 8.57 -3.05 -42.01
CA PRO A 320 9.86 -3.68 -41.84
C PRO A 320 10.94 -2.72 -42.36
N THR A 321 11.77 -2.25 -41.45
CA THR A 321 12.92 -1.43 -41.78
C THR A 321 13.99 -2.30 -42.40
N VAL A 322 14.38 -2.00 -43.64
CA VAL A 322 15.42 -2.70 -44.39
C VAL A 322 16.67 -1.83 -44.39
N PRO A 323 17.88 -2.39 -44.29
CA PRO A 323 19.10 -1.64 -44.56
C PRO A 323 19.10 -1.09 -45.97
N ILE A 324 19.17 0.22 -46.11
CA ILE A 324 19.26 0.90 -47.41
C ILE A 324 20.51 1.74 -47.53
N ASP A 325 21.03 1.90 -48.76
CA ASP A 325 22.12 2.83 -49.03
C ASP A 325 21.59 4.26 -49.07
N VAL A 326 21.75 4.97 -47.95
CA VAL A 326 21.24 6.34 -47.77
C VAL A 326 21.91 7.30 -48.74
N GLY A 327 23.20 7.11 -49.01
CA GLY A 327 23.95 7.99 -49.92
C GLY A 327 23.41 7.96 -51.33
N THR A 328 23.17 6.77 -51.87
CA THR A 328 22.62 6.57 -53.21
C THR A 328 21.19 7.10 -53.27
N LEU A 329 20.33 6.72 -52.29
CA LEU A 329 18.92 7.14 -52.32
C LEU A 329 18.76 8.67 -52.20
N VAL A 330 19.57 9.33 -51.33
CA VAL A 330 19.54 10.80 -51.20
C VAL A 330 19.99 11.47 -52.52
N ALA A 331 21.00 10.94 -53.22
CA ALA A 331 21.40 11.48 -54.53
C ALA A 331 20.26 11.35 -55.57
N ASP A 332 19.64 10.16 -55.64
CA ASP A 332 18.54 9.89 -56.56
C ASP A 332 17.33 10.78 -56.36
N LEU A 333 17.06 11.15 -55.09
CA LEU A 333 15.93 12.05 -54.72
C LEU A 333 16.23 13.53 -54.93
N VAL A 334 17.46 13.97 -54.70
CA VAL A 334 17.84 15.40 -54.73
C VAL A 334 18.14 15.84 -56.20
N THR A 335 18.72 14.97 -57.04
CA THR A 335 19.08 15.32 -58.40
C THR A 335 17.89 15.82 -59.27
N PRO A 336 16.71 15.15 -59.25
CA PRO A 336 15.53 15.68 -59.97
C PRO A 336 15.04 17.01 -59.44
N ILE A 337 15.17 17.25 -58.11
CA ILE A 337 14.80 18.53 -57.50
C ILE A 337 15.74 19.63 -57.98
N ALA A 338 17.04 19.37 -58.04
CA ALA A 338 18.01 20.30 -58.54
C ALA A 338 17.80 20.63 -60.03
N ASP A 339 17.48 19.62 -60.84
CA ASP A 339 17.20 19.80 -62.27
C ASP A 339 15.89 20.64 -62.50
N ALA A 340 14.93 20.50 -61.61
CA ALA A 340 13.68 21.27 -61.66
C ALA A 340 13.86 22.75 -61.26
N HIS A 341 14.95 23.11 -60.60
CA HIS A 341 15.26 24.45 -60.13
C HIS A 341 16.64 24.94 -60.67
N PRO A 342 16.78 25.16 -61.95
CA PRO A 342 18.04 25.56 -62.57
C PRO A 342 18.52 26.94 -62.15
N ASP A 343 17.65 27.74 -61.55
CA ASP A 343 17.96 29.02 -60.94
C ASP A 343 18.64 28.92 -59.54
N ARG A 344 18.72 27.69 -59.01
CA ARG A 344 19.30 27.41 -57.70
C ARG A 344 20.57 26.59 -57.84
N HIS A 345 21.58 26.90 -57.04
CA HIS A 345 22.84 26.16 -57.06
C HIS A 345 22.79 25.05 -55.98
N PHE A 346 22.94 23.78 -56.37
CA PHE A 346 23.00 22.64 -55.49
C PHE A 346 24.40 22.07 -55.40
N ALA A 347 24.90 21.95 -54.18
CA ALA A 347 26.17 21.25 -53.85
C ALA A 347 25.84 19.88 -53.24
N ILE A 348 25.77 18.87 -54.06
CA ILE A 348 25.46 17.48 -53.63
C ILE A 348 26.75 16.73 -53.36
N SER A 349 26.96 16.30 -52.11
CA SER A 349 28.13 15.50 -51.70
C SER A 349 27.66 14.24 -50.94
N THR A 350 27.37 13.21 -51.69
CA THR A 350 26.89 11.93 -51.14
C THR A 350 27.92 10.83 -51.47
N ARG A 351 28.13 9.91 -50.56
CA ARG A 351 28.92 8.70 -50.78
C ARG A 351 28.02 7.48 -50.69
N GLY A 352 28.05 6.60 -51.68
CA GLY A 352 27.44 5.28 -51.59
C GLY A 352 28.06 4.38 -50.53
N GLY A 353 27.38 3.31 -50.18
CA GLY A 353 27.85 2.34 -49.17
C GLY A 353 27.58 2.75 -47.72
N ILE A 354 26.76 3.78 -47.45
CA ILE A 354 26.36 4.17 -46.12
C ILE A 354 24.97 3.56 -45.83
N LEU A 355 24.99 2.39 -45.19
CA LEU A 355 23.77 1.66 -44.86
C LEU A 355 23.13 2.18 -43.56
N ALA A 356 21.83 2.52 -43.61
CA ALA A 356 21.04 2.83 -42.43
C ALA A 356 19.70 2.08 -42.47
N THR A 357 19.10 1.90 -41.26
CA THR A 357 17.84 1.20 -41.10
C THR A 357 16.71 2.22 -41.07
N ILE A 358 16.08 2.42 -42.22
CA ILE A 358 14.91 3.33 -42.37
C ILE A 358 14.08 2.83 -43.57
N ASP A 359 12.78 3.10 -43.55
CA ASP A 359 11.93 2.88 -44.71
C ASP A 359 12.32 3.83 -45.86
N PRO A 360 12.53 3.33 -47.10
CA PRO A 360 12.89 4.19 -48.23
C PRO A 360 11.88 5.31 -48.50
N ILE A 361 10.61 5.06 -48.29
CA ILE A 361 9.53 6.05 -48.49
C ILE A 361 9.63 7.14 -47.40
N GLU A 362 9.89 6.73 -46.14
CA GLU A 362 10.10 7.68 -45.03
C GLU A 362 11.33 8.55 -45.28
N LEU A 363 12.44 7.96 -45.74
CA LEU A 363 13.61 8.73 -46.13
C LEU A 363 13.31 9.70 -47.28
N GLY A 364 12.50 9.27 -48.25
CA GLY A 364 12.02 10.12 -49.32
C GLY A 364 11.31 11.38 -48.78
N TYR A 365 10.39 11.20 -47.85
CA TYR A 365 9.74 12.34 -47.18
C TYR A 365 10.72 13.25 -46.42
N VAL A 366 11.69 12.69 -45.73
CA VAL A 366 12.72 13.45 -45.04
C VAL A 366 13.50 14.34 -46.00
N VAL A 367 14.06 13.74 -47.03
CA VAL A 367 14.93 14.44 -48.00
C VAL A 367 14.13 15.49 -48.76
N THR A 368 12.96 15.13 -49.31
CA THR A 368 12.13 16.06 -50.09
C THR A 368 11.68 17.26 -49.24
N ASN A 369 11.19 17.04 -48.01
CA ASN A 369 10.74 18.16 -47.17
C ASN A 369 11.89 19.09 -46.78
N LEU A 370 13.07 18.55 -46.44
CA LEU A 370 14.24 19.38 -46.09
C LEU A 370 14.76 20.16 -47.31
N THR A 371 14.81 19.52 -48.47
CA THR A 371 15.29 20.16 -49.71
C THR A 371 14.27 21.21 -50.18
N ASP A 372 12.98 20.90 -50.17
CA ASP A 372 11.91 21.89 -50.48
C ASP A 372 11.97 23.12 -49.57
N ASN A 373 12.24 22.93 -48.28
CA ASN A 373 12.41 24.05 -47.36
C ASN A 373 13.65 24.88 -47.75
N ALA A 374 14.78 24.25 -48.08
CA ALA A 374 15.95 24.97 -48.55
C ALA A 374 15.72 25.74 -49.84
N VAL A 375 14.94 25.19 -50.79
CA VAL A 375 14.53 25.88 -52.01
C VAL A 375 13.64 27.11 -51.70
N LYS A 376 12.65 26.93 -50.83
CA LYS A 376 11.65 27.97 -50.48
C LYS A 376 12.21 29.13 -49.68
N TYR A 377 13.04 28.83 -48.70
CA TYR A 377 13.51 29.82 -47.68
C TYR A 377 14.98 30.20 -47.85
N GLY A 378 15.77 29.35 -48.48
CA GLY A 378 17.18 29.62 -48.73
C GLY A 378 17.41 30.65 -49.82
N VAL A 379 18.53 31.35 -49.77
CA VAL A 379 19.11 32.12 -50.87
C VAL A 379 20.51 31.55 -51.13
N GLY A 380 21.03 31.66 -52.34
CA GLY A 380 22.37 31.12 -52.66
C GLY A 380 22.41 29.60 -52.81
N GLU A 381 23.54 29.01 -52.37
CA GLU A 381 23.79 27.57 -52.53
C GLU A 381 23.02 26.73 -51.51
N ILE A 382 22.48 25.60 -51.96
CA ILE A 382 21.86 24.57 -51.16
C ILE A 382 22.79 23.35 -51.09
N GLY A 383 23.35 23.09 -49.91
CA GLY A 383 24.23 21.97 -49.66
C GLY A 383 23.48 20.73 -49.17
N VAL A 384 23.62 19.60 -49.86
CA VAL A 384 23.12 18.30 -49.37
C VAL A 384 24.32 17.35 -49.22
N ARG A 385 24.54 16.87 -48.00
CA ARG A 385 25.71 16.03 -47.70
C ARG A 385 25.27 14.77 -46.97
N VAL A 386 25.82 13.62 -47.39
CA VAL A 386 25.69 12.36 -46.67
C VAL A 386 27.07 11.85 -46.31
N ARG A 387 27.25 11.59 -45.00
CA ARG A 387 28.51 11.05 -44.48
C ARG A 387 28.26 9.99 -43.42
N SER A 388 29.25 9.19 -43.15
CA SER A 388 29.23 8.28 -41.99
C SER A 388 30.08 8.87 -40.89
N GLU A 389 29.53 8.86 -39.68
CA GLU A 389 30.20 9.34 -38.48
C GLU A 389 29.93 8.34 -37.37
N ASP A 390 30.99 7.74 -36.84
CA ASP A 390 30.93 6.63 -35.87
C ASP A 390 29.99 5.51 -36.33
N SER A 391 28.95 5.23 -35.57
CA SER A 391 27.91 4.21 -35.86
C SER A 391 26.65 4.80 -36.49
N LYS A 392 26.68 6.03 -37.08
CA LYS A 392 25.54 6.73 -37.62
C LYS A 392 25.72 7.14 -39.06
N ALA A 393 24.64 7.13 -39.82
CA ALA A 393 24.53 7.81 -41.09
C ALA A 393 24.05 9.24 -40.84
N VAL A 394 24.77 10.22 -41.36
CA VAL A 394 24.50 11.66 -41.16
C VAL A 394 24.05 12.25 -42.48
N ILE A 395 22.87 12.83 -42.52
CA ILE A 395 22.33 13.58 -43.65
C ILE A 395 22.28 15.05 -43.23
N GLU A 396 22.92 15.93 -43.97
CA GLU A 396 22.89 17.37 -43.74
C GLU A 396 22.25 18.08 -44.93
N VAL A 397 21.31 18.96 -44.68
CA VAL A 397 20.78 19.90 -45.64
C VAL A 397 21.04 21.32 -45.12
N VAL A 398 21.72 22.11 -45.92
CA VAL A 398 22.19 23.44 -45.53
C VAL A 398 21.68 24.45 -46.56
N ASP A 399 21.08 25.53 -46.10
CA ASP A 399 20.70 26.68 -46.88
C ASP A 399 21.44 27.94 -46.43
N GLN A 400 21.51 28.93 -47.31
CA GLN A 400 22.07 30.27 -47.03
C GLN A 400 20.98 31.31 -46.83
N GLY A 401 19.83 30.91 -46.30
CA GLY A 401 18.72 31.83 -46.04
C GLY A 401 18.94 32.74 -44.82
N PRO A 402 17.92 33.52 -44.43
CA PRO A 402 18.00 34.43 -43.29
C PRO A 402 18.05 33.71 -41.94
N GLY A 403 18.06 32.38 -41.94
CA GLY A 403 18.01 31.54 -40.74
C GLY A 403 16.64 31.56 -40.05
N ILE A 404 16.58 30.84 -38.96
CA ILE A 404 15.37 30.68 -38.12
C ILE A 404 15.67 31.35 -36.78
N PRO A 405 14.82 32.24 -36.25
CA PRO A 405 15.02 32.84 -34.93
C PRO A 405 15.16 31.78 -33.84
N SER A 406 16.04 32.01 -32.88
CA SER A 406 16.29 31.05 -31.79
C SER A 406 15.02 30.74 -30.95
N THR A 407 14.11 31.70 -30.85
CA THR A 407 12.79 31.51 -30.22
C THR A 407 11.91 30.46 -30.93
N ASP A 408 12.15 30.27 -32.23
CA ASP A 408 11.36 29.41 -33.10
C ASP A 408 12.04 28.04 -33.29
N ALA A 409 13.35 27.94 -33.05
CA ALA A 409 14.14 26.76 -33.34
C ALA A 409 13.64 25.47 -32.69
N THR A 410 13.04 25.54 -31.50
CA THR A 410 12.43 24.38 -30.84
C THR A 410 11.05 24.05 -31.38
N ARG A 411 10.35 25.00 -31.96
CA ARG A 411 8.96 24.90 -32.40
C ARG A 411 8.81 24.61 -33.89
N VAL A 412 9.86 24.76 -34.69
CA VAL A 412 9.77 24.52 -36.16
C VAL A 412 9.38 23.09 -36.53
N PHE A 413 9.54 22.16 -35.61
CA PHE A 413 9.13 20.78 -35.78
C PHE A 413 7.70 20.49 -35.29
N ASP A 414 7.02 21.50 -34.69
CA ASP A 414 5.61 21.36 -34.29
C ASP A 414 4.71 21.38 -35.52
N ARG A 415 3.61 20.65 -35.47
CA ARG A 415 2.63 20.59 -36.56
C ARG A 415 2.03 21.96 -36.78
N PHE A 416 1.85 22.33 -38.07
CA PHE A 416 1.27 23.61 -38.52
C PHE A 416 2.05 24.85 -38.04
N TYR A 417 3.24 24.67 -37.46
CA TYR A 417 4.04 25.80 -37.05
C TYR A 417 4.63 26.50 -38.29
N ARG A 418 4.45 27.82 -38.32
CA ARG A 418 5.01 28.72 -39.35
C ARG A 418 5.68 29.91 -38.63
N GLY A 419 6.94 30.09 -38.86
CA GLY A 419 7.70 31.25 -38.31
C GLY A 419 7.20 32.59 -38.82
N ALA A 420 7.99 33.63 -38.59
CA ALA A 420 7.64 35.01 -38.94
C ALA A 420 7.38 35.26 -40.43
N GLN A 421 7.91 34.42 -41.34
CA GLN A 421 7.73 34.51 -42.79
C GLN A 421 6.44 33.79 -43.25
N ARG A 422 5.29 34.32 -42.86
CA ARG A 422 3.97 33.74 -43.20
C ARG A 422 3.61 33.84 -44.69
N ASP A 423 4.31 34.66 -45.47
CA ASP A 423 4.00 34.93 -46.85
C ASP A 423 4.47 33.80 -47.81
N VAL A 424 5.35 32.91 -47.37
CA VAL A 424 5.81 31.78 -48.19
C VAL A 424 4.81 30.61 -48.06
N ALA A 425 4.31 30.11 -49.19
CA ALA A 425 3.32 29.03 -49.22
C ALA A 425 3.84 27.75 -48.57
N GLY A 426 3.14 27.25 -47.53
CA GLY A 426 3.48 26.00 -46.86
C GLY A 426 2.51 25.66 -45.76
N SER A 427 2.26 24.37 -45.53
CA SER A 427 1.29 23.87 -44.56
C SER A 427 1.83 23.79 -43.12
N GLY A 428 3.11 24.04 -42.88
CA GLY A 428 3.72 23.82 -41.55
C GLY A 428 3.80 22.35 -41.15
N LEU A 429 3.52 21.38 -42.01
CA LEU A 429 3.58 19.95 -41.73
C LEU A 429 4.91 19.29 -42.13
N GLY A 430 5.69 19.92 -43.03
CA GLY A 430 6.88 19.30 -43.61
C GLY A 430 7.93 18.88 -42.54
N LEU A 431 8.32 19.79 -41.65
CA LEU A 431 9.31 19.48 -40.60
C LEU A 431 8.76 18.57 -39.51
N ALA A 432 7.45 18.59 -39.24
CA ALA A 432 6.81 17.62 -38.35
C ALA A 432 6.87 16.19 -38.91
N ILE A 433 6.65 16.05 -40.23
CA ILE A 433 6.82 14.78 -40.97
C ILE A 433 8.26 14.30 -40.86
N VAL A 434 9.24 15.18 -41.12
CA VAL A 434 10.66 14.84 -41.02
C VAL A 434 11.02 14.33 -39.61
N LYS A 435 10.61 15.07 -38.57
CA LYS A 435 10.86 14.65 -37.19
C LYS A 435 10.27 13.28 -36.92
N ARG A 436 9.01 13.06 -37.29
CA ARG A 436 8.32 11.79 -37.05
C ARG A 436 8.95 10.60 -37.77
N ALA A 437 9.32 10.77 -39.07
CA ALA A 437 10.01 9.74 -39.85
C ALA A 437 11.37 9.36 -39.23
N VAL A 438 12.13 10.36 -38.81
CA VAL A 438 13.43 10.16 -38.18
C VAL A 438 13.30 9.46 -36.81
N GLU A 439 12.32 9.85 -35.97
CA GLU A 439 12.05 9.22 -34.67
C GLU A 439 11.61 7.74 -34.85
N ARG A 440 10.80 7.43 -35.87
CA ARG A 440 10.41 6.06 -36.20
C ARG A 440 11.58 5.17 -36.59
N ALA A 441 12.59 5.75 -37.26
CA ALA A 441 13.85 5.09 -37.60
C ALA A 441 14.85 5.08 -36.42
N HIS A 442 14.41 5.40 -35.19
CA HIS A 442 15.29 5.54 -34.02
C HIS A 442 16.45 6.52 -34.23
N GLY A 443 16.25 7.50 -35.11
CA GLY A 443 17.20 8.57 -35.40
C GLY A 443 16.92 9.83 -34.59
N THR A 444 17.72 10.86 -34.85
CA THR A 444 17.52 12.21 -34.29
C THR A 444 17.69 13.25 -35.38
N ILE A 445 16.89 14.32 -35.30
CA ILE A 445 17.05 15.51 -36.13
C ILE A 445 17.41 16.70 -35.27
N SER A 446 18.32 17.53 -35.74
CA SER A 446 18.71 18.77 -35.10
C SER A 446 18.76 19.92 -36.11
N LEU A 447 18.55 21.15 -35.60
CA LEU A 447 18.64 22.37 -36.37
C LEU A 447 19.75 23.25 -35.76
N HIS A 448 20.69 23.64 -36.61
CA HIS A 448 21.63 24.71 -36.31
C HIS A 448 21.31 25.90 -37.23
N THR A 449 21.06 27.06 -36.67
CA THR A 449 20.63 28.22 -37.42
C THR A 449 21.48 29.47 -37.07
N SER A 450 21.71 30.32 -38.06
CA SER A 450 22.39 31.58 -37.93
C SER A 450 21.76 32.62 -38.87
N PRO A 451 22.06 33.91 -38.76
CA PRO A 451 21.58 34.91 -39.72
C PRO A 451 22.07 34.68 -41.17
N SER A 452 23.00 33.77 -41.40
CA SER A 452 23.54 33.40 -42.71
C SER A 452 23.03 32.06 -43.24
N GLY A 453 22.04 31.43 -42.60
CA GLY A 453 21.44 30.21 -43.06
C GLY A 453 21.06 29.21 -41.97
N SER A 454 20.44 28.10 -42.40
CA SER A 454 20.04 27.00 -41.53
C SER A 454 20.69 25.68 -41.98
N ARG A 455 21.00 24.83 -40.99
CA ARG A 455 21.50 23.50 -41.21
C ARG A 455 20.63 22.50 -40.45
N PHE A 456 19.99 21.64 -41.20
CA PHE A 456 19.25 20.50 -40.66
C PHE A 456 20.20 19.28 -40.70
N THR A 457 20.38 18.62 -39.57
CA THR A 457 21.21 17.40 -39.43
C THR A 457 20.35 16.25 -38.97
N VAL A 458 20.25 15.21 -39.78
CA VAL A 458 19.56 13.96 -39.48
C VAL A 458 20.59 12.88 -39.18
N LEU A 459 20.46 12.24 -38.03
CA LEU A 459 21.30 11.13 -37.61
C LEU A 459 20.46 9.85 -37.61
N LEU A 460 20.83 8.86 -38.40
CA LEU A 460 20.15 7.56 -38.45
C LEU A 460 21.09 6.47 -37.91
N PRO A 461 20.58 5.45 -37.20
CA PRO A 461 21.37 4.28 -36.83
C PRO A 461 21.91 3.57 -38.07
N ARG A 462 23.20 3.30 -38.09
CA ARG A 462 23.81 2.57 -39.16
C ARG A 462 23.48 1.09 -39.07
N ALA A 463 23.07 0.49 -40.17
CA ALA A 463 22.95 -0.96 -40.25
C ALA A 463 24.35 -1.59 -40.34
N ALA A 464 24.55 -2.71 -39.65
CA ALA A 464 25.74 -3.49 -39.83
C ALA A 464 25.80 -3.97 -41.27
N PRO A 465 26.99 -3.95 -41.95
CA PRO A 465 27.13 -4.61 -43.22
C PRO A 465 26.84 -6.11 -43.03
N SER A 466 25.90 -6.62 -43.80
CA SER A 466 25.54 -8.06 -43.85
C SER A 466 26.68 -8.90 -44.39
#